data_073cdc65f66e97f2a1c1ba9f0e344488
#
_entry.id   073cdc65f66e97f2a1c1ba9f0e344488
#
_cell.length_a   1.000
_cell.length_b   1.000
_cell.length_c   1.000
_cell.angle_alpha   90.00
_cell.angle_beta   90.00
_cell.angle_gamma   90.00
#
_symmetry.space_group_name_H-M   'P 1'
#
loop_
_entity.id
_entity.type
_entity.pdbx_description
1 polymer ?
#
loop_
_entity_poly.entity_id
_entity_poly.type
_entity_poly.pdbx_seq_one_letter_code
_entity_poly.pdbx_strand_id
1 'polypeptide(L)'
;MTTTDTTNSSTTSAQRPRLRRSAVPNYLASKHGIDVAVSTLAKMATVGGGPAMQYSGRIPLYHIRDLDMWAEQRLSKAVRSTSERS
;
A
#
# COMPACT_ATOMS: atom_id res chain seq x y z
N MET A 1 -16.22 1.82 -29.40
CA MET A 1 -15.91 2.01 -28.93
C MET A 1 -15.49 1.85 -28.35
N THR A 2 -15.19 1.83 -28.32
CA THR A 2 -14.68 1.82 -27.66
C THR A 2 -14.49 1.75 -26.85
N THR A 3 -14.46 1.76 -26.95
CA THR A 3 -14.10 1.84 -26.07
C THR A 3 -14.07 1.42 -25.24
N THR A 4 -14.18 1.27 -25.36
CA THR A 4 -14.06 1.01 -24.41
C THR A 4 -13.50 0.42 -23.77
N ASP A 5 -13.21 0.17 -23.96
CA ASP A 5 -12.67 -0.31 -23.29
C ASP A 5 -11.85 0.04 -22.79
N THR A 6 -11.71 0.39 -23.15
CA THR A 6 -10.85 0.88 -22.61
C THR A 6 -10.86 1.40 -21.56
N THR A 7 -11.35 1.89 -21.52
CA THR A 7 -11.42 2.33 -20.42
C THR A 7 -11.27 1.54 -19.35
N ASN A 8 -11.48 0.70 -19.40
CA ASN A 8 -11.33 -0.12 -18.38
C ASN A 8 -9.98 -0.43 -17.98
N SER A 9 -9.07 -0.14 -18.72
CA SER A 9 -7.74 -0.52 -18.40
C SER A 9 -7.19 0.27 -17.22
N SER A 10 -7.48 1.54 -17.12
CA SER A 10 -6.95 2.29 -15.99
C SER A 10 -7.62 1.89 -14.70
N THR A 11 -8.90 1.66 -14.74
CA THR A 11 -9.55 1.20 -13.56
C THR A 11 -9.09 -0.17 -13.18
N THR A 12 -8.76 -0.97 -14.13
CA THR A 12 -8.28 -2.31 -13.86
C THR A 12 -6.99 -2.26 -13.07
N SER A 13 -6.07 -1.39 -13.43
CA SER A 13 -4.82 -1.36 -12.70
C SER A 13 -5.02 -0.87 -11.27
N ALA A 14 -5.98 0.01 -11.06
CA ALA A 14 -6.26 0.48 -9.70
C ALA A 14 -6.86 -0.60 -8.84
N GLN A 15 -7.40 -1.64 -9.46
CA GLN A 15 -8.09 -2.69 -8.73
C GLN A 15 -7.35 -4.01 -8.71
N ARG A 16 -6.08 -3.98 -9.04
CA ARG A 16 -5.29 -5.18 -8.95
C ARG A 16 -5.23 -5.65 -7.51
N PRO A 17 -5.38 -6.96 -7.29
CA PRO A 17 -5.33 -7.45 -5.92
C PRO A 17 -3.96 -7.35 -5.29
N ARG A 18 -2.91 -7.32 -6.11
CA ARG A 18 -1.54 -7.21 -5.61
C ARG A 18 -0.80 -6.13 -6.36
N LEU A 19 0.05 -5.42 -5.63
CA LEU A 19 0.82 -4.31 -6.18
C LEU A 19 2.31 -4.59 -6.04
N ARG A 20 3.07 -4.12 -7.01
CA ARG A 20 4.51 -4.11 -6.88
C ARG A 20 4.91 -3.05 -5.86
N ARG A 21 6.11 -3.24 -5.31
CA ARG A 21 6.61 -2.30 -4.30
C ARG A 21 6.58 -0.85 -4.80
N SER A 22 6.88 -0.63 -6.08
CA SER A 22 6.90 0.72 -6.61
C SER A 22 5.53 1.38 -6.65
N ALA A 23 4.46 0.59 -6.64
CA ALA A 23 3.10 1.13 -6.66
C ALA A 23 2.50 1.30 -5.27
N VAL A 24 3.14 0.76 -4.25
CA VAL A 24 2.60 0.81 -2.90
C VAL A 24 2.54 2.22 -2.33
N PRO A 25 3.57 3.07 -2.49
CA PRO A 25 3.48 4.43 -1.95
C PRO A 25 2.26 5.19 -2.44
N ASN A 26 1.97 5.11 -3.74
CA ASN A 26 0.81 5.80 -4.30
C ASN A 26 -0.49 5.27 -3.69
N TYR A 27 -0.60 3.98 -3.56
CA TYR A 27 -1.79 3.37 -2.99
C TYR A 27 -2.01 3.82 -1.54
N LEU A 28 -0.96 3.77 -0.74
CA LEU A 28 -1.08 4.15 0.66
C LEU A 28 -1.38 5.63 0.82
N ALA A 29 -0.80 6.46 -0.04
CA ALA A 29 -1.05 7.90 0.03
C ALA A 29 -2.49 8.22 -0.36
N SER A 30 -2.99 7.60 -1.43
CA SER A 30 -4.31 7.96 -1.92
C SER A 30 -5.42 7.32 -1.10
N LYS A 31 -5.22 6.12 -0.59
CA LYS A 31 -6.29 5.47 0.16
C LYS A 31 -6.22 5.75 1.66
N HIS A 32 -5.03 5.81 2.20
CA HIS A 32 -4.87 5.93 3.66
C HIS A 32 -4.20 7.22 4.09
N GLY A 33 -3.71 8.01 3.14
CA GLY A 33 -3.02 9.25 3.50
C GLY A 33 -1.70 9.02 4.19
N ILE A 34 -1.06 7.90 3.93
CA ILE A 34 0.21 7.55 4.56
C ILE A 34 1.33 7.68 3.53
N ASP A 35 2.37 8.39 3.89
CA ASP A 35 3.53 8.57 3.03
C ASP A 35 4.62 7.58 3.42
N VAL A 36 4.97 6.70 2.48
CA VAL A 36 6.03 5.72 2.68
C VAL A 36 6.84 5.64 1.41
N ALA A 37 8.14 5.72 1.53
CA ALA A 37 9.01 5.63 0.36
C ALA A 37 9.27 4.17 0.00
N VAL A 38 9.60 3.95 -1.28
CA VAL A 38 9.95 2.61 -1.74
C VAL A 38 11.15 2.08 -0.96
N SER A 39 12.13 2.94 -0.70
CA SER A 39 13.32 2.52 0.05
C SER A 39 12.98 2.09 1.46
N THR A 40 12.00 2.75 2.08
CA THR A 40 11.55 2.37 3.41
C THR A 40 10.89 1.00 3.39
N LEU A 41 10.07 0.75 2.37
CA LEU A 41 9.45 -0.56 2.22
C LEU A 41 10.49 -1.65 2.04
N ALA A 42 11.50 -1.37 1.23
CA ALA A 42 12.56 -2.34 1.00
C ALA A 42 13.32 -2.63 2.29
N LYS A 43 13.58 -1.62 3.09
CA LYS A 43 14.26 -1.80 4.35
C LYS A 43 13.41 -2.64 5.31
N MET A 44 12.13 -2.34 5.40
CA MET A 44 11.24 -3.10 6.27
C MET A 44 11.10 -4.55 5.78
N ALA A 45 11.23 -4.78 4.49
CA ALA A 45 11.18 -6.15 3.98
C ALA A 45 12.36 -6.97 4.50
N THR A 46 13.46 -6.31 4.80
CA THR A 46 14.65 -6.98 5.32
C THR A 46 14.61 -7.10 6.84
N VAL A 47 14.27 -6.00 7.51
CA VAL A 47 14.37 -5.98 8.98
C VAL A 47 13.04 -6.23 9.67
N GLY A 48 11.94 -6.20 8.95
CA GLY A 48 10.63 -6.45 9.52
C GLY A 48 9.87 -5.17 9.80
N GLY A 49 8.61 -5.31 10.14
CA GLY A 49 7.77 -4.19 10.49
C GLY A 49 6.95 -3.62 9.35
N GLY A 50 7.12 -4.13 8.14
CA GLY A 50 6.36 -3.65 7.00
C GLY A 50 5.13 -4.50 6.72
N PRO A 51 4.42 -4.17 5.65
CA PRO A 51 3.27 -4.98 5.25
C PRO A 51 3.70 -6.36 4.81
N ALA A 52 2.82 -7.32 4.95
CA ALA A 52 3.08 -8.66 4.46
C ALA A 52 3.21 -8.64 2.94
N MET A 53 4.04 -9.50 2.41
CA MET A 53 4.25 -9.56 0.97
C MET A 53 4.48 -10.99 0.53
N GLN A 54 4.25 -11.20 -0.75
CA GLN A 54 4.48 -12.48 -1.40
C GLN A 54 5.43 -12.25 -2.55
N TYR A 55 6.08 -13.31 -2.99
CA TYR A 55 6.96 -13.22 -4.13
C TYR A 55 6.39 -13.99 -5.31
N SER A 56 6.43 -13.35 -6.47
CA SER A 56 6.17 -14.03 -7.73
C SER A 56 7.52 -14.14 -8.41
N GLY A 57 8.15 -15.30 -8.24
CA GLY A 57 9.56 -15.43 -8.63
C GLY A 57 10.40 -14.53 -7.74
N ARG A 58 11.02 -13.53 -8.34
CA ARG A 58 11.84 -12.57 -7.60
C ARG A 58 11.13 -11.25 -7.34
N ILE A 59 9.89 -11.13 -7.78
CA ILE A 59 9.16 -9.88 -7.69
C ILE A 59 8.34 -9.86 -6.42
N PRO A 60 8.60 -8.92 -5.50
CA PRO A 60 7.77 -8.80 -4.32
C PRO A 60 6.44 -8.16 -4.67
N LEU A 61 5.36 -8.76 -4.18
CA LEU A 61 4.02 -8.28 -4.42
C LEU A 61 3.33 -8.08 -3.07
N TYR A 62 2.57 -6.99 -2.98
CA TYR A 62 1.85 -6.64 -1.77
C TYR A 62 0.36 -6.74 -2.04
N HIS A 63 -0.32 -7.64 -1.34
CA HIS A 63 -1.76 -7.76 -1.49
C HIS A 63 -2.43 -6.54 -0.87
N ILE A 64 -3.42 -6.00 -1.56
CA ILE A 64 -4.11 -4.80 -1.10
C ILE A 64 -4.67 -4.99 0.31
N ARG A 65 -5.21 -6.17 0.58
CA ARG A 65 -5.77 -6.46 1.89
C ARG A 65 -4.70 -6.36 2.98
N ASP A 66 -3.50 -6.87 2.71
CA ASP A 66 -2.41 -6.79 3.67
C ASP A 66 -1.92 -5.36 3.85
N LEU A 67 -1.94 -4.57 2.77
CA LEU A 67 -1.58 -3.17 2.86
C LEU A 67 -2.58 -2.40 3.72
N ASP A 68 -3.86 -2.68 3.53
CA ASP A 68 -4.90 -2.02 4.31
C ASP A 68 -4.75 -2.37 5.78
N MET A 69 -4.50 -3.63 6.07
CA MET A 69 -4.34 -4.07 7.46
C MET A 69 -3.13 -3.42 8.11
N TRP A 70 -2.02 -3.38 7.38
CA TRP A 70 -0.81 -2.76 7.89
C TRP A 70 -1.02 -1.27 8.14
N ALA A 71 -1.72 -0.60 7.21
CA ALA A 71 -1.99 0.83 7.36
C ALA A 71 -2.83 1.11 8.58
N GLU A 72 -3.84 0.29 8.81
CA GLU A 72 -4.69 0.45 9.98
C GLU A 72 -3.90 0.26 11.27
N GLN A 73 -3.02 -0.72 11.30
CA GLN A 73 -2.22 -0.99 12.48
C GLN A 73 -1.18 0.08 12.72
N ARG A 74 -0.72 0.73 11.65
CA ARG A 74 0.29 1.75 11.77
C ARG A 74 -0.29 3.05 12.31
N LEU A 75 -1.56 3.32 12.04
CA LEU A 75 -2.20 4.55 12.47
C LEU A 75 -2.62 4.42 13.94
N SER A 76 -2.36 5.46 14.70
CA SER A 76 -2.78 5.47 16.07
C SER A 76 -4.26 5.84 16.15
N LYS A 77 -4.84 5.62 17.32
CA LYS A 77 -6.18 6.05 17.58
C LYS A 77 -6.29 7.55 17.39
N ALA A 78 -7.41 8.01 16.89
CA ALA A 78 -7.62 9.44 16.70
C ALA A 78 -7.57 10.15 18.05
N VAL A 79 -6.86 11.27 18.11
CA VAL A 79 -6.74 12.04 19.32
C VAL A 79 -7.04 13.50 19.01
N ARG A 80 -7.40 14.24 20.02
CA ARG A 80 -7.76 15.64 19.83
C ARG A 80 -6.59 16.58 20.02
N SER A 81 -5.57 16.13 20.71
CA SER A 81 -4.38 16.94 20.90
C SER A 81 -3.20 16.02 21.06
N THR A 82 -2.01 16.57 20.87
CA THR A 82 -0.81 15.78 20.98
C THR A 82 -0.58 15.28 22.39
N SER A 83 -1.15 15.93 23.38
CA SER A 83 -0.97 15.50 24.76
C SER A 83 -1.72 14.20 25.07
N GLU A 84 -2.71 13.83 24.25
CA GLU A 84 -3.41 12.56 24.45
C GLU A 84 -2.61 11.38 23.90
N ARG A 85 -1.55 11.67 23.19
CA ARG A 85 -0.77 10.67 22.54
C ARG A 85 0.47 10.40 23.39
N SER A 86 0.66 9.24 23.86
CA SER A 86 1.84 9.02 24.71
C SER A 86 2.51 7.68 24.44
#